data_512b08b0fdc2df4b21f314611e626492
#
_entry.id   512b08b0fdc2df4b21f314611e626492
#
_cell.length_a   1.000
_cell.length_b   1.000
_cell.length_c   1.000
_cell.angle_alpha   90.00
_cell.angle_beta   90.00
_cell.angle_gamma   90.00
#
_symmetry.space_group_name_H-M   'P 1'
#
loop_
_entity.id
_entity.type
_entity.pdbx_description
1 polymer ?
#
loop_
_entity_poly.entity_id
_entity_poly.type
_entity_poly.pdbx_seq_one_letter_code
_entity_poly.pdbx_strand_id
1 'polypeptide(L)'
;NTYSYAAAEVIIPHVLGGNLMELLTLQTSWQSVCENTELMVAFGGLPAFNSQISNGGTGAHIQRLGVIEAASAGTKFINLSPRRSDVKSDIDEAWYTLRPNTDVAVMLAMAYQLLTEDLHDDYFLNKYTEGFEKFQAYLLGQRDGVPKTPAWAADISGMVEEDISALTREMAKKRTMLTVSWSLTRQQHGEQPFWAVTALAAM
;
A
#
# COMPACT_ATOMS: atom_id res chain seq x y z
N ASN A 1 19.85 -16.11 -3.92
CA ASN A 1 18.97 -14.98 -3.57
C ASN A 1 18.08 -14.65 -4.75
N THR A 2 16.78 -14.60 -4.54
CA THR A 2 15.85 -14.08 -5.54
C THR A 2 15.54 -12.62 -5.22
N TYR A 3 15.61 -11.77 -6.21
CA TYR A 3 15.17 -10.38 -6.11
C TYR A 3 13.69 -10.23 -6.53
N SER A 4 12.92 -11.31 -6.49
CA SER A 4 11.52 -11.32 -6.90
C SER A 4 10.58 -11.14 -5.71
N TYR A 5 10.44 -12.17 -4.88
CA TYR A 5 9.49 -12.17 -3.76
C TYR A 5 10.07 -12.73 -2.45
N ALA A 6 11.35 -13.06 -2.42
CA ALA A 6 11.98 -13.66 -1.24
C ALA A 6 11.87 -12.77 0.01
N ALA A 7 11.89 -11.46 -0.16
CA ALA A 7 11.69 -10.52 0.96
C ALA A 7 10.28 -10.66 1.56
N ALA A 8 9.26 -10.88 0.74
CA ALA A 8 7.90 -11.16 1.20
C ALA A 8 7.81 -12.52 1.92
N GLU A 9 8.45 -13.56 1.40
CA GLU A 9 8.50 -14.88 2.05
C GLU A 9 9.08 -14.81 3.46
N VAL A 10 10.07 -13.94 3.68
CA VAL A 10 10.70 -13.76 4.99
C VAL A 10 9.80 -12.98 5.95
N ILE A 11 9.21 -11.87 5.51
CA ILE A 11 8.52 -10.94 6.42
C ILE A 11 7.07 -11.33 6.71
N ILE A 12 6.34 -11.86 5.73
CA ILE A 12 4.90 -12.12 5.84
C ILE A 12 4.54 -13.06 7.00
N PRO A 13 5.26 -14.16 7.27
CA PRO A 13 4.97 -15.00 8.42
C PRO A 13 5.02 -14.27 9.77
N HIS A 14 5.88 -13.25 9.87
CA HIS A 14 6.03 -12.46 11.09
C HIS A 14 4.98 -11.36 11.24
N VAL A 15 4.43 -10.86 10.14
CA VAL A 15 3.50 -9.71 10.14
C VAL A 15 2.05 -10.18 10.09
N LEU A 16 1.76 -11.23 9.32
CA LEU A 16 0.41 -11.72 9.07
C LEU A 16 0.16 -13.14 9.59
N GLY A 17 1.18 -13.84 10.08
CA GLY A 17 1.08 -15.17 10.68
C GLY A 17 0.89 -16.33 9.70
N GLY A 18 0.69 -16.07 8.39
CA GLY A 18 0.57 -17.05 7.33
C GLY A 18 1.80 -17.05 6.41
N ASN A 19 1.96 -18.05 5.57
CA ASN A 19 3.01 -18.02 4.56
C ASN A 19 2.54 -17.28 3.28
N LEU A 20 3.51 -16.83 2.47
CA LEU A 20 3.22 -16.06 1.26
C LEU A 20 2.31 -16.83 0.28
N MET A 21 2.51 -18.15 0.12
CA MET A 21 1.72 -18.94 -0.84
C MET A 21 0.26 -19.06 -0.40
N GLU A 22 0.00 -19.16 0.90
CA GLU A 22 -1.36 -19.11 1.45
C GLU A 22 -2.02 -17.76 1.14
N LEU A 23 -1.32 -16.66 1.37
CA LEU A 23 -1.85 -15.32 1.07
C LEU A 23 -2.13 -15.12 -0.42
N LEU A 24 -1.29 -15.65 -1.30
CA LEU A 24 -1.52 -15.59 -2.75
C LEU A 24 -2.76 -16.38 -3.19
N THR A 25 -3.15 -17.42 -2.46
CA THR A 25 -4.36 -18.21 -2.74
C THR A 25 -5.61 -17.61 -2.09
N LEU A 26 -5.46 -16.79 -1.06
CA LEU A 26 -6.54 -16.17 -0.29
C LEU A 26 -6.74 -14.69 -0.63
N GLN A 27 -6.31 -14.26 -1.79
CA GLN A 27 -6.46 -12.86 -2.22
C GLN A 27 -7.92 -12.43 -2.28
N THR A 28 -8.17 -11.16 -1.96
CA THR A 28 -9.48 -10.53 -2.14
C THR A 28 -9.92 -10.62 -3.59
N SER A 29 -11.12 -11.15 -3.83
CA SER A 29 -11.68 -11.28 -5.17
C SER A 29 -12.03 -9.91 -5.75
N TRP A 30 -12.00 -9.76 -7.08
CA TRP A 30 -12.46 -8.56 -7.76
C TRP A 30 -13.94 -8.26 -7.47
N GLN A 31 -14.76 -9.28 -7.30
CA GLN A 31 -16.15 -9.08 -6.87
C GLN A 31 -16.20 -8.35 -5.52
N SER A 32 -15.45 -8.80 -4.52
CA SER A 32 -15.40 -8.12 -3.22
C SER A 32 -14.85 -6.71 -3.31
N VAL A 33 -13.85 -6.47 -4.17
CA VAL A 33 -13.33 -5.12 -4.43
C VAL A 33 -14.43 -4.22 -4.99
N CYS A 34 -15.15 -4.67 -6.03
CA CYS A 34 -16.25 -3.89 -6.65
C CYS A 34 -17.38 -3.55 -5.66
N GLU A 35 -17.69 -4.47 -4.75
CA GLU A 35 -18.78 -4.31 -3.78
C GLU A 35 -18.39 -3.44 -2.58
N ASN A 36 -17.11 -3.39 -2.22
CA ASN A 36 -16.69 -2.86 -0.92
C ASN A 36 -15.62 -1.78 -0.96
N THR A 37 -14.92 -1.57 -2.08
CA THR A 37 -13.80 -0.62 -2.14
C THR A 37 -14.22 0.70 -2.78
N GLU A 38 -14.07 1.80 -2.06
CA GLU A 38 -14.32 3.15 -2.56
C GLU A 38 -13.04 3.82 -3.09
N LEU A 39 -11.90 3.45 -2.51
CA LEU A 39 -10.58 3.98 -2.87
C LEU A 39 -9.55 2.85 -2.92
N MET A 40 -8.84 2.74 -4.03
CA MET A 40 -7.70 1.83 -4.14
C MET A 40 -6.41 2.62 -4.31
N VAL A 41 -5.49 2.47 -3.36
CA VAL A 41 -4.18 3.12 -3.37
C VAL A 41 -3.12 2.10 -3.74
N ALA A 42 -2.52 2.28 -4.92
CA ALA A 42 -1.58 1.33 -5.50
C ALA A 42 -0.14 1.83 -5.41
N PHE A 43 0.60 1.33 -4.43
CA PHE A 43 2.05 1.56 -4.33
C PHE A 43 2.80 0.69 -5.33
N GLY A 44 3.47 1.32 -6.27
CA GLY A 44 4.11 0.67 -7.42
C GLY A 44 3.14 0.36 -8.56
N GLY A 45 1.91 0.88 -8.50
CA GLY A 45 0.90 0.78 -9.55
C GLY A 45 0.21 -0.60 -9.68
N LEU A 46 -0.62 -0.72 -10.70
CA LEU A 46 -1.35 -1.94 -11.11
C LEU A 46 -1.13 -2.20 -12.61
N PRO A 47 0.11 -2.50 -13.04
CA PRO A 47 0.44 -2.57 -14.47
C PRO A 47 -0.27 -3.75 -15.14
N ALA A 48 -1.20 -3.46 -16.06
CA ALA A 48 -2.00 -4.47 -16.74
C ALA A 48 -1.15 -5.48 -17.53
N PHE A 49 0.00 -5.07 -18.04
CA PHE A 49 0.89 -5.94 -18.80
C PHE A 49 1.68 -6.94 -17.94
N ASN A 50 1.81 -6.70 -16.62
CA ASN A 50 2.51 -7.59 -15.69
C ASN A 50 1.58 -8.55 -14.95
N SER A 51 0.29 -8.27 -14.93
CA SER A 51 -0.66 -8.92 -14.01
C SER A 51 -1.76 -9.65 -14.76
N GLN A 52 -1.52 -10.03 -16.01
CA GLN A 52 -2.52 -10.71 -16.83
C GLN A 52 -2.56 -12.22 -16.62
N ILE A 53 -1.60 -12.77 -15.87
CA ILE A 53 -1.48 -14.20 -15.62
C ILE A 53 -1.63 -14.44 -14.12
N SER A 54 -2.40 -15.45 -13.76
CA SER A 54 -2.46 -15.90 -12.38
C SER A 54 -1.15 -16.58 -11.96
N ASN A 55 -0.96 -16.74 -10.67
CA ASN A 55 0.17 -17.48 -10.14
C ASN A 55 0.28 -18.87 -10.79
N GLY A 56 1.46 -19.22 -11.28
CA GLY A 56 1.68 -20.48 -12.01
C GLY A 56 1.61 -20.36 -13.54
N GLY A 57 1.35 -19.18 -14.09
CA GLY A 57 1.44 -18.91 -15.52
C GLY A 57 0.22 -19.27 -16.36
N THR A 58 -0.81 -19.85 -15.75
CA THR A 58 -2.08 -20.18 -16.40
C THR A 58 -3.23 -19.52 -15.66
N GLY A 59 -4.22 -19.03 -16.35
CA GLY A 59 -5.40 -18.47 -15.71
C GLY A 59 -6.17 -17.51 -16.60
N ALA A 60 -7.34 -17.12 -16.14
CA ALA A 60 -8.14 -16.08 -16.76
C ALA A 60 -7.42 -14.72 -16.57
N HIS A 61 -7.31 -13.92 -17.60
CA HIS A 61 -6.72 -12.58 -17.55
C HIS A 61 -7.67 -11.58 -16.89
N ILE A 62 -7.98 -11.84 -15.60
CA ILE A 62 -9.07 -11.18 -14.88
C ILE A 62 -8.72 -9.78 -14.36
N GLN A 63 -7.44 -9.47 -14.14
CA GLN A 63 -7.08 -8.22 -13.50
C GLN A 63 -7.54 -6.99 -14.30
N ARG A 64 -7.34 -7.00 -15.63
CA ARG A 64 -7.78 -5.88 -16.46
C ARG A 64 -9.29 -5.67 -16.39
N LEU A 65 -10.06 -6.75 -16.43
CA LEU A 65 -11.52 -6.69 -16.32
C LEU A 65 -11.92 -6.23 -14.92
N GLY A 66 -11.32 -6.78 -13.88
CA GLY A 66 -11.59 -6.40 -12.50
C GLY A 66 -11.34 -4.92 -12.22
N VAL A 67 -10.25 -4.35 -12.74
CA VAL A 67 -9.98 -2.90 -12.63
C VAL A 67 -11.08 -2.07 -13.32
N ILE A 68 -11.51 -2.47 -14.52
CA ILE A 68 -12.58 -1.77 -15.25
C ILE A 68 -13.92 -1.88 -14.50
N GLU A 69 -14.26 -3.07 -14.02
CA GLU A 69 -15.49 -3.33 -13.26
C GLU A 69 -15.49 -2.54 -11.95
N ALA A 70 -14.40 -2.53 -11.19
CA ALA A 70 -14.28 -1.76 -9.96
C ALA A 70 -14.39 -0.25 -10.21
N ALA A 71 -13.75 0.28 -11.25
CA ALA A 71 -13.90 1.68 -11.65
C ALA A 71 -15.36 2.01 -12.04
N SER A 72 -16.01 1.10 -12.78
CA SER A 72 -17.42 1.25 -13.16
C SER A 72 -18.37 1.16 -11.95
N ALA A 73 -17.99 0.44 -10.90
CA ALA A 73 -18.70 0.36 -9.62
C ALA A 73 -18.47 1.58 -8.73
N GLY A 74 -17.54 2.48 -9.09
CA GLY A 74 -17.28 3.73 -8.38
C GLY A 74 -15.98 3.73 -7.56
N THR A 75 -15.16 2.67 -7.64
CA THR A 75 -13.84 2.68 -7.00
C THR A 75 -12.93 3.70 -7.67
N LYS A 76 -12.42 4.66 -6.89
CA LYS A 76 -11.39 5.60 -7.32
C LYS A 76 -10.02 4.95 -7.20
N PHE A 77 -9.17 5.14 -8.19
CA PHE A 77 -7.81 4.60 -8.21
C PHE A 77 -6.77 5.71 -7.99
N ILE A 78 -5.82 5.45 -7.11
CA ILE A 78 -4.65 6.29 -6.86
C ILE A 78 -3.40 5.51 -7.26
N ASN A 79 -2.67 6.04 -8.21
CA ASN A 79 -1.43 5.46 -8.70
C ASN A 79 -0.23 6.16 -8.06
N LEU A 80 0.44 5.50 -7.11
CA LEU A 80 1.69 5.92 -6.50
C LEU A 80 2.84 5.17 -7.19
N SER A 81 3.36 5.72 -8.27
CA SER A 81 4.36 5.07 -9.10
C SER A 81 5.19 6.10 -9.86
N PRO A 82 6.47 5.82 -10.18
CA PRO A 82 7.25 6.67 -11.07
C PRO A 82 6.71 6.72 -12.51
N ARG A 83 5.76 5.84 -12.87
CA ARG A 83 5.19 5.75 -14.21
C ARG A 83 3.67 5.93 -14.18
N ARG A 84 3.18 6.95 -14.90
CA ARG A 84 1.74 7.18 -15.02
C ARG A 84 1.00 5.99 -15.64
N SER A 85 1.62 5.27 -16.58
CA SER A 85 1.02 4.11 -17.26
C SER A 85 0.91 2.83 -16.39
N ASP A 86 1.32 2.88 -15.12
CA ASP A 86 1.23 1.75 -14.20
C ASP A 86 -0.18 1.56 -13.59
N VAL A 87 -1.13 2.37 -14.00
CA VAL A 87 -2.57 2.13 -13.93
C VAL A 87 -3.17 2.42 -15.30
N LYS A 88 -4.29 1.83 -15.64
CA LYS A 88 -4.89 1.97 -16.95
C LYS A 88 -5.43 3.40 -17.14
N SER A 89 -5.04 4.05 -18.26
CA SER A 89 -5.33 5.47 -18.51
C SER A 89 -6.78 5.82 -18.85
N ASP A 90 -7.64 4.82 -19.05
CA ASP A 90 -9.06 5.03 -19.39
C ASP A 90 -10.01 4.83 -18.18
N ILE A 91 -9.46 4.73 -17.00
CA ILE A 91 -10.21 4.82 -15.74
C ILE A 91 -9.93 6.16 -15.06
N ASP A 92 -10.85 6.61 -14.21
CA ASP A 92 -10.62 7.80 -13.39
C ASP A 92 -9.53 7.49 -12.35
N GLU A 93 -8.35 8.09 -12.54
CA GLU A 93 -7.19 7.89 -11.69
C GLU A 93 -6.55 9.22 -11.31
N ALA A 94 -6.02 9.28 -10.08
CA ALA A 94 -5.03 10.27 -9.72
C ALA A 94 -3.65 9.62 -9.68
N TRP A 95 -2.66 10.29 -10.27
CA TRP A 95 -1.28 9.84 -10.31
C TRP A 95 -0.37 10.79 -9.53
N TYR A 96 0.33 10.22 -8.57
CA TYR A 96 1.37 10.89 -7.81
C TYR A 96 2.71 10.21 -8.09
N THR A 97 3.63 10.96 -8.64
CA THR A 97 4.99 10.46 -8.88
C THR A 97 5.82 10.54 -7.61
N LEU A 98 6.64 9.53 -7.39
CA LEU A 98 7.62 9.51 -6.30
C LEU A 98 8.94 8.92 -6.81
N ARG A 99 10.04 9.25 -6.13
CA ARG A 99 11.33 8.63 -6.42
C ARG A 99 11.24 7.13 -6.17
N PRO A 100 11.75 6.26 -7.07
CA PRO A 100 11.78 4.83 -6.84
C PRO A 100 12.39 4.46 -5.48
N ASN A 101 11.80 3.46 -4.81
CA ASN A 101 12.24 2.95 -3.51
C ASN A 101 12.03 3.89 -2.31
N THR A 102 11.14 4.87 -2.43
CA THR A 102 10.80 5.79 -1.33
C THR A 102 9.38 5.60 -0.81
N ASP A 103 8.68 4.59 -1.29
CA ASP A 103 7.29 4.28 -0.94
C ASP A 103 7.09 4.12 0.57
N VAL A 104 8.05 3.48 1.25
CA VAL A 104 8.00 3.29 2.71
C VAL A 104 8.00 4.62 3.46
N ALA A 105 8.74 5.63 2.99
CA ALA A 105 8.73 6.94 3.62
C ALA A 105 7.33 7.58 3.53
N VAL A 106 6.66 7.44 2.39
CA VAL A 106 5.28 7.92 2.21
C VAL A 106 4.31 7.15 3.11
N MET A 107 4.41 5.82 3.17
CA MET A 107 3.58 4.99 4.06
C MET A 107 3.75 5.38 5.55
N LEU A 108 4.99 5.62 5.98
CA LEU A 108 5.28 6.04 7.36
C LEU A 108 4.72 7.44 7.67
N ALA A 109 4.78 8.36 6.70
CA ALA A 109 4.20 9.69 6.87
C ALA A 109 2.67 9.65 6.92
N MET A 110 2.04 8.82 6.11
CA MET A 110 0.59 8.56 6.20
C MET A 110 0.22 8.00 7.58
N ALA A 111 0.96 6.99 8.07
CA ALA A 111 0.76 6.42 9.40
C ALA A 111 0.97 7.47 10.52
N TYR A 112 2.01 8.30 10.41
CA TYR A 112 2.24 9.42 11.33
C TYR A 112 1.04 10.36 11.38
N GLN A 113 0.52 10.73 10.22
CA GLN A 113 -0.61 11.66 10.13
C GLN A 113 -1.90 11.05 10.64
N LEU A 114 -2.20 9.77 10.31
CA LEU A 114 -3.34 9.05 10.90
C LEU A 114 -3.29 9.07 12.43
N LEU A 115 -2.09 8.84 12.99
CA LEU A 115 -1.87 8.89 14.43
C LEU A 115 -2.08 10.30 15.02
N THR A 116 -1.46 11.32 14.42
CA THR A 116 -1.44 12.67 15.00
C THR A 116 -2.73 13.45 14.78
N GLU A 117 -3.54 13.07 13.80
CA GLU A 117 -4.87 13.62 13.55
C GLU A 117 -6.00 12.79 14.17
N ASP A 118 -5.67 11.72 14.93
CA ASP A 118 -6.66 10.84 15.58
C ASP A 118 -7.64 10.20 14.57
N LEU A 119 -7.07 9.75 13.45
CA LEU A 119 -7.82 9.14 12.33
C LEU A 119 -7.67 7.61 12.26
N HIS A 120 -6.85 7.02 13.11
CA HIS A 120 -6.61 5.59 13.19
C HIS A 120 -7.68 4.86 14.01
N ASP A 121 -7.84 3.55 13.81
CA ASP A 121 -8.79 2.72 14.54
C ASP A 121 -8.15 2.09 15.79
N ASP A 122 -8.23 2.79 16.91
CA ASP A 122 -7.73 2.31 18.21
C ASP A 122 -8.32 0.97 18.64
N TYR A 123 -9.60 0.72 18.34
CA TYR A 123 -10.23 -0.55 18.69
C TYR A 123 -9.62 -1.70 17.91
N PHE A 124 -9.43 -1.53 16.61
CA PHE A 124 -8.79 -2.54 15.75
C PHE A 124 -7.36 -2.80 16.20
N LEU A 125 -6.57 -1.74 16.39
CA LEU A 125 -5.17 -1.84 16.78
C LEU A 125 -5.00 -2.57 18.11
N ASN A 126 -5.78 -2.19 19.13
CA ASN A 126 -5.69 -2.81 20.45
C ASN A 126 -6.16 -4.27 20.49
N LYS A 127 -7.10 -4.65 19.60
CA LYS A 127 -7.69 -5.99 19.61
C LYS A 127 -6.98 -6.99 18.71
N TYR A 128 -6.46 -6.52 17.56
CA TYR A 128 -5.99 -7.39 16.48
C TYR A 128 -4.52 -7.24 16.13
N THR A 129 -3.81 -6.31 16.78
CA THR A 129 -2.38 -6.10 16.52
C THR A 129 -1.55 -6.20 17.80
N GLU A 130 -0.25 -6.39 17.63
CA GLU A 130 0.72 -6.38 18.73
C GLU A 130 1.88 -5.45 18.40
N GLY A 131 2.34 -4.66 19.37
CA GLY A 131 3.51 -3.81 19.25
C GLY A 131 3.23 -2.43 18.65
N PHE A 132 1.98 -2.01 18.56
CA PHE A 132 1.61 -0.70 18.02
C PHE A 132 2.30 0.45 18.78
N GLU A 133 2.43 0.35 20.10
CA GLU A 133 3.11 1.35 20.92
C GLU A 133 4.59 1.58 20.54
N LYS A 134 5.26 0.52 20.03
CA LYS A 134 6.63 0.63 19.53
C LYS A 134 6.68 1.32 18.17
N PHE A 135 5.70 1.04 17.33
CA PHE A 135 5.55 1.68 16.03
C PHE A 135 5.19 3.16 16.19
N GLN A 136 4.25 3.47 17.07
CA GLN A 136 3.90 4.84 17.44
C GLN A 136 5.12 5.64 17.91
N ALA A 137 5.91 5.09 18.83
CA ALA A 137 7.14 5.74 19.32
C ALA A 137 8.15 6.00 18.17
N TYR A 138 8.22 5.11 17.20
CA TYR A 138 9.06 5.29 16.01
C TYR A 138 8.52 6.38 15.08
N LEU A 139 7.20 6.37 14.79
CA LEU A 139 6.57 7.41 13.97
C LEU A 139 6.78 8.81 14.54
N LEU A 140 6.64 8.95 15.87
CA LEU A 140 6.83 10.21 16.57
C LEU A 140 8.32 10.64 16.73
N GLY A 141 9.26 9.86 16.21
CA GLY A 141 10.69 10.16 16.32
C GLY A 141 11.28 9.95 17.71
N GLN A 142 10.57 9.30 18.63
CA GLN A 142 11.07 9.06 19.99
C GLN A 142 12.24 8.08 20.05
N ARG A 143 12.46 7.29 19.00
CA ARG A 143 13.52 6.29 18.91
C ARG A 143 14.77 6.78 18.20
N ASP A 144 14.62 7.63 17.19
CA ASP A 144 15.71 8.07 16.30
C ASP A 144 15.84 9.59 16.19
N GLY A 145 14.99 10.34 16.92
CA GLY A 145 14.97 11.79 16.87
C GLY A 145 14.31 12.40 15.63
N VAL A 146 13.72 11.57 14.75
CA VAL A 146 13.19 12.01 13.45
C VAL A 146 11.71 11.65 13.33
N PRO A 147 10.77 12.57 13.60
CA PRO A 147 9.35 12.35 13.32
C PRO A 147 9.09 12.11 11.83
N LYS A 148 8.26 11.13 11.52
CA LYS A 148 7.97 10.69 10.16
C LYS A 148 6.87 11.53 9.51
N THR A 149 7.04 12.86 9.53
CA THR A 149 6.04 13.82 9.05
C THR A 149 5.83 13.75 7.53
N PRO A 150 4.70 14.27 6.99
CA PRO A 150 4.55 14.46 5.54
C PRO A 150 5.67 15.26 4.90
N ALA A 151 6.17 16.33 5.55
CA ALA A 151 7.33 17.11 5.09
C ALA A 151 8.60 16.26 4.99
N TRP A 152 8.89 15.42 6.01
CA TRP A 152 10.00 14.48 5.98
C TRP A 152 9.91 13.50 4.79
N ALA A 153 8.72 12.97 4.54
CA ALA A 153 8.52 12.08 3.41
C ALA A 153 8.58 12.80 2.05
N ALA A 154 8.12 14.05 1.98
CA ALA A 154 8.21 14.87 0.78
C ALA A 154 9.67 15.10 0.35
N ASP A 155 10.56 15.41 1.29
CA ASP A 155 12.00 15.58 1.04
C ASP A 155 12.63 14.28 0.49
N ILE A 156 12.22 13.13 0.99
CA ILE A 156 12.74 11.82 0.56
C ILE A 156 12.13 11.39 -0.78
N SER A 157 10.82 11.46 -0.90
CA SER A 157 10.08 10.88 -2.04
C SER A 157 9.98 11.81 -3.24
N GLY A 158 10.07 13.12 -3.01
CA GLY A 158 9.79 14.14 -4.02
C GLY A 158 8.30 14.35 -4.29
N MET A 159 7.41 13.69 -3.54
CA MET A 159 5.98 14.03 -3.53
C MET A 159 5.77 15.38 -2.85
N VAL A 160 4.69 16.05 -3.21
CA VAL A 160 4.27 17.27 -2.54
C VAL A 160 3.68 16.92 -1.17
N GLU A 161 4.06 17.64 -0.12
CA GLU A 161 3.59 17.39 1.26
C GLU A 161 2.07 17.44 1.38
N GLU A 162 1.46 18.42 0.73
CA GLU A 162 0.02 18.63 0.73
C GLU A 162 -0.73 17.45 0.07
N ASP A 163 -0.13 16.85 -0.97
CA ASP A 163 -0.69 15.67 -1.64
C ASP A 163 -0.67 14.44 -0.73
N ILE A 164 0.44 14.21 0.00
CA ILE A 164 0.54 13.15 1.00
C ILE A 164 -0.55 13.34 2.06
N SER A 165 -0.66 14.56 2.57
CA SER A 165 -1.62 14.90 3.62
C SER A 165 -3.08 14.79 3.16
N ALA A 166 -3.40 15.26 1.97
CA ALA A 166 -4.74 15.18 1.40
C ALA A 166 -5.15 13.73 1.13
N LEU A 167 -4.26 12.93 0.55
CA LEU A 167 -4.49 11.52 0.28
C LEU A 167 -4.71 10.73 1.58
N THR A 168 -3.92 10.98 2.62
CA THR A 168 -4.08 10.32 3.92
C THR A 168 -5.47 10.58 4.52
N ARG A 169 -5.93 11.82 4.49
CA ARG A 169 -7.27 12.17 4.98
C ARG A 169 -8.41 11.61 4.11
N GLU A 170 -8.17 11.45 2.80
CA GLU A 170 -9.11 10.79 1.90
C GLU A 170 -9.22 9.30 2.22
N MET A 171 -8.08 8.62 2.45
CA MET A 171 -8.03 7.22 2.86
C MET A 171 -8.81 6.95 4.13
N ALA A 172 -8.63 7.77 5.16
CA ALA A 172 -9.31 7.61 6.45
C ALA A 172 -10.84 7.77 6.37
N LYS A 173 -11.36 8.41 5.33
CA LYS A 173 -12.80 8.67 5.16
C LYS A 173 -13.51 7.63 4.30
N LYS A 174 -12.78 6.72 3.67
CA LYS A 174 -13.29 5.77 2.69
C LYS A 174 -12.93 4.34 3.06
N ARG A 175 -13.70 3.39 2.54
CA ARG A 175 -13.26 1.99 2.54
C ARG A 175 -12.12 1.84 1.55
N THR A 176 -10.91 1.95 2.07
CA THR A 176 -9.68 2.01 1.29
C THR A 176 -9.00 0.64 1.21
N MET A 177 -8.64 0.24 0.01
CA MET A 177 -7.77 -0.92 -0.23
C MET A 177 -6.36 -0.44 -0.57
N LEU A 178 -5.37 -0.94 0.15
CA LEU A 178 -3.95 -0.73 -0.18
C LEU A 178 -3.41 -1.91 -0.97
N THR A 179 -2.63 -1.64 -2.00
CA THR A 179 -1.92 -2.68 -2.75
C THR A 179 -0.47 -2.30 -2.98
N VAL A 180 0.40 -3.30 -2.98
CA VAL A 180 1.85 -3.16 -3.13
C VAL A 180 2.33 -4.01 -4.28
N SER A 181 3.01 -3.40 -5.23
CA SER A 181 3.63 -4.12 -6.33
C SER A 181 4.85 -4.92 -5.87
N TRP A 182 5.07 -6.10 -6.47
CA TRP A 182 6.29 -6.90 -6.26
C TRP A 182 7.59 -6.15 -6.54
N SER A 183 7.56 -5.16 -7.40
CA SER A 183 8.73 -4.34 -7.75
C SER A 183 9.35 -3.66 -6.54
N LEU A 184 8.55 -3.33 -5.53
CA LEU A 184 9.00 -2.66 -4.31
C LEU A 184 9.91 -3.53 -3.44
N THR A 185 9.93 -4.85 -3.64
CA THR A 185 10.87 -5.75 -2.93
C THR A 185 12.28 -5.76 -3.53
N ARG A 186 12.46 -5.21 -4.74
CA ARG A 186 13.71 -5.31 -5.51
C ARG A 186 14.69 -4.20 -5.15
N GLN A 187 14.91 -4.02 -3.87
CA GLN A 187 15.76 -2.98 -3.30
C GLN A 187 16.45 -3.46 -2.02
N GLN A 188 17.37 -2.67 -1.51
CA GLN A 188 17.88 -2.86 -0.16
C GLN A 188 16.70 -2.68 0.82
N HIS A 189 16.56 -3.57 1.81
CA HIS A 189 15.44 -3.60 2.74
C HIS A 189 14.07 -3.79 2.05
N GLY A 190 14.02 -4.63 1.02
CA GLY A 190 12.80 -4.91 0.25
C GLY A 190 11.67 -5.60 1.04
N GLU A 191 11.91 -6.01 2.28
CA GLU A 191 10.90 -6.50 3.22
C GLU A 191 10.06 -5.34 3.81
N GLN A 192 10.59 -4.13 3.88
CA GLN A 192 9.96 -2.99 4.53
C GLN A 192 8.63 -2.54 3.87
N PRO A 193 8.48 -2.53 2.54
CA PRO A 193 7.19 -2.17 1.92
C PRO A 193 6.03 -3.06 2.37
N PHE A 194 6.25 -4.37 2.52
CA PHE A 194 5.21 -5.30 3.00
C PHE A 194 4.87 -5.06 4.47
N TRP A 195 5.87 -4.80 5.29
CA TRP A 195 5.64 -4.47 6.68
C TRP A 195 4.92 -3.14 6.83
N ALA A 196 5.41 -2.10 6.15
CA ALA A 196 4.83 -0.77 6.24
C ALA A 196 3.37 -0.71 5.74
N VAL A 197 3.05 -1.39 4.61
CA VAL A 197 1.67 -1.43 4.13
C VAL A 197 0.75 -2.19 5.07
N THR A 198 1.21 -3.26 5.70
CA THR A 198 0.42 -4.00 6.70
C THR A 198 0.14 -3.14 7.93
N ALA A 199 1.16 -2.43 8.43
CA ALA A 199 0.99 -1.52 9.55
C ALA A 199 0.03 -0.36 9.21
N LEU A 200 0.18 0.25 8.03
CA LEU A 200 -0.70 1.33 7.55
C LEU A 200 -2.14 0.86 7.36
N ALA A 201 -2.33 -0.36 6.84
CA ALA A 201 -3.67 -0.92 6.63
C ALA A 201 -4.38 -1.31 7.93
N ALA A 202 -3.64 -1.52 9.02
CA ALA A 202 -4.19 -1.80 10.33
C ALA A 202 -4.65 -0.54 11.08
N MET A 203 -4.15 0.62 10.67
CA MET A 203 -4.48 1.93 11.27
C MET A 203 -5.75 2.51 10.68
#